data_ab0f25b7dfc636a1dcbc06f07165c66c
#
_entry.id   ab0f25b7dfc636a1dcbc06f07165c66c
#
_cell.length_a   1.000
_cell.length_b   1.000
_cell.length_c   1.000
_cell.angle_alpha   90.00
_cell.angle_beta   90.00
_cell.angle_gamma   90.00
#
_symmetry.space_group_name_H-M   'P 1'
#
loop_
_entity.id
_entity.type
_entity.pdbx_description
1 polymer ?
#
loop_
_entity_poly.entity_id
_entity_poly.type
_entity_poly.pdbx_seq_one_letter_code
_entity_poly.pdbx_strand_id
1 'polypeptide(L)'
;IIFILIIGSYFQITSSNSKSTNNTEKGNIENETEIGEIVYNGKFAMPIENFIQVTSKFGYRESHGVVHSNHTGIDLCGSLGSKVMAVDNGEVTHSGWQNGYGNCVEIKHIDEQGNIFYTFYGHMRDNSLQVTKGQQVVVGQVIGIQGSTGNSTGDHLHFEVRKSSGTNKDTIDPAPYLFGEKERE
;
A
#
# COMPACT_ATOMS: atom_id res chain seq x y z
N ILE A 1 17.55 -18.60 38.03
CA ILE A 1 17.35 -18.78 36.57
C ILE A 1 15.86 -18.64 36.35
N ILE A 2 15.44 -17.48 35.85
CA ILE A 2 14.04 -17.18 35.54
C ILE A 2 13.88 -17.44 34.03
N PHE A 3 13.11 -18.46 33.66
CA PHE A 3 12.65 -18.67 32.30
C PHE A 3 11.46 -17.75 32.02
N ILE A 4 11.61 -16.78 31.12
CA ILE A 4 10.50 -16.01 30.59
C ILE A 4 9.96 -16.77 29.37
N LEU A 5 8.79 -17.41 29.55
CA LEU A 5 8.01 -17.94 28.42
C LEU A 5 7.33 -16.77 27.72
N ILE A 6 7.76 -16.47 26.49
CA ILE A 6 7.02 -15.58 25.60
C ILE A 6 5.94 -16.43 24.93
N ILE A 7 4.72 -16.31 25.41
CA ILE A 7 3.53 -16.91 24.79
C ILE A 7 3.12 -15.97 23.64
N GLY A 8 3.36 -16.42 22.42
CA GLY A 8 2.85 -15.75 21.22
C GLY A 8 1.33 -15.81 21.19
N SER A 9 0.71 -14.66 21.29
CA SER A 9 -0.75 -14.52 21.17
C SER A 9 -1.14 -14.63 19.69
N TYR A 10 -1.61 -15.81 19.27
CA TYR A 10 -2.35 -15.97 18.02
C TYR A 10 -3.72 -15.30 18.15
N PHE A 11 -3.93 -14.24 17.42
CA PHE A 11 -5.27 -13.62 17.32
C PHE A 11 -6.08 -14.40 16.30
N GLN A 12 -7.04 -15.19 16.76
CA GLN A 12 -8.01 -15.88 15.90
C GLN A 12 -9.15 -14.90 15.60
N ILE A 13 -9.29 -14.49 14.34
CA ILE A 13 -10.47 -13.73 13.90
C ILE A 13 -11.57 -14.74 13.54
N THR A 14 -12.54 -14.89 14.43
CA THR A 14 -13.79 -15.61 14.13
C THR A 14 -14.83 -14.62 13.63
N SER A 15 -15.28 -14.76 12.38
CA SER A 15 -16.42 -14.00 11.88
C SER A 15 -17.70 -14.51 12.51
N SER A 16 -18.34 -13.71 13.35
CA SER A 16 -19.70 -13.96 13.86
C SER A 16 -20.67 -12.95 13.28
N ASN A 17 -21.58 -13.44 12.42
CA ASN A 17 -22.79 -12.74 12.03
C ASN A 17 -23.69 -12.55 13.26
N SER A 18 -23.96 -11.31 13.68
CA SER A 18 -25.01 -11.04 14.66
C SER A 18 -25.94 -9.93 14.18
N LYS A 19 -27.22 -10.25 14.24
CA LYS A 19 -28.38 -9.41 13.94
C LYS A 19 -28.45 -8.18 14.84
N SER A 20 -28.84 -7.05 14.20
CA SER A 20 -29.22 -5.77 14.79
C SER A 20 -30.24 -5.90 15.93
N THR A 21 -29.96 -5.26 17.06
CA THR A 21 -30.97 -4.69 17.94
C THR A 21 -30.56 -3.26 18.29
N ASN A 22 -31.45 -2.33 17.98
CA ASN A 22 -31.30 -0.90 18.26
C ASN A 22 -31.17 -0.66 19.77
N ASN A 23 -30.08 -0.05 20.21
CA ASN A 23 -30.04 0.73 21.44
C ASN A 23 -29.17 1.98 21.21
N THR A 24 -29.81 3.13 21.41
CA THR A 24 -29.23 4.46 21.25
C THR A 24 -28.41 4.78 22.50
N GLU A 25 -27.10 4.58 22.45
CA GLU A 25 -26.17 5.20 23.41
C GLU A 25 -25.17 6.04 22.62
N LYS A 26 -25.05 7.33 23.00
CA LYS A 26 -24.00 8.24 22.54
C LYS A 26 -22.67 7.75 23.14
N GLY A 27 -21.97 6.92 22.39
CA GLY A 27 -20.63 6.45 22.71
C GLY A 27 -19.65 6.92 21.64
N ASN A 28 -18.46 7.29 22.06
CA ASN A 28 -17.32 7.74 21.28
C ASN A 28 -17.24 7.03 19.92
N ILE A 29 -17.17 7.82 18.84
CA ILE A 29 -16.79 7.32 17.52
C ILE A 29 -15.30 6.99 17.64
N GLU A 30 -14.96 5.77 18.04
CA GLU A 30 -13.67 5.20 17.74
C GLU A 30 -13.64 5.08 16.21
N ASN A 31 -12.72 5.80 15.55
CA ASN A 31 -12.50 5.68 14.12
C ASN A 31 -12.05 4.23 13.86
N GLU A 32 -12.98 3.38 13.46
CA GLU A 32 -12.67 2.01 13.07
C GLU A 32 -11.73 2.07 11.87
N THR A 33 -10.58 1.41 11.98
CA THR A 33 -9.63 1.28 10.89
C THR A 33 -10.25 0.42 9.80
N GLU A 34 -10.45 0.98 8.61
CA GLU A 34 -10.97 0.23 7.48
C GLU A 34 -9.89 -0.72 6.94
N ILE A 35 -10.18 -2.03 6.94
CA ILE A 35 -9.32 -3.08 6.37
C ILE A 35 -10.01 -3.59 5.10
N GLY A 36 -9.28 -3.53 3.96
CA GLY A 36 -9.72 -4.09 2.69
C GLY A 36 -9.49 -5.60 2.60
N GLU A 37 -9.90 -6.20 1.49
CA GLU A 37 -9.61 -7.62 1.23
C GLU A 37 -8.10 -7.83 1.06
N ILE A 38 -7.52 -8.74 1.86
CA ILE A 38 -6.08 -9.03 1.84
C ILE A 38 -5.81 -10.20 0.90
N VAL A 39 -5.19 -9.92 -0.24
CA VAL A 39 -4.82 -10.92 -1.25
C VAL A 39 -3.30 -10.97 -1.39
N TYR A 40 -2.74 -12.18 -1.31
CA TYR A 40 -1.31 -12.43 -1.50
C TYR A 40 -1.08 -13.25 -2.78
N ASN A 41 -0.31 -12.71 -3.73
CA ASN A 41 0.22 -13.43 -4.89
C ASN A 41 1.75 -13.56 -4.81
N GLY A 42 2.39 -12.81 -3.90
CA GLY A 42 3.82 -12.79 -3.61
C GLY A 42 4.08 -12.61 -2.11
N LYS A 43 5.17 -11.94 -1.76
CA LYS A 43 5.55 -11.65 -0.38
C LYS A 43 4.66 -10.58 0.25
N PHE A 44 4.24 -9.58 -0.54
CA PHE A 44 3.39 -8.48 -0.09
C PHE A 44 1.92 -8.76 -0.41
N ALA A 45 1.02 -8.22 0.42
CA ALA A 45 -0.38 -8.11 0.06
C ALA A 45 -0.55 -7.18 -1.16
N MET A 46 -1.58 -7.42 -1.98
CA MET A 46 -1.88 -6.54 -3.10
C MET A 46 -2.24 -5.14 -2.59
N PRO A 47 -1.59 -4.08 -3.11
CA PRO A 47 -1.78 -2.71 -2.64
C PRO A 47 -3.07 -2.06 -3.16
N ILE A 48 -3.83 -2.74 -4.00
CA ILE A 48 -5.02 -2.21 -4.65
C ILE A 48 -6.13 -3.26 -4.67
N GLU A 49 -7.32 -2.85 -4.25
CA GLU A 49 -8.53 -3.68 -4.32
C GLU A 49 -8.97 -3.90 -5.77
N ASN A 50 -9.61 -5.03 -6.06
CA ASN A 50 -10.10 -5.35 -7.40
C ASN A 50 -9.06 -5.15 -8.51
N PHE A 51 -7.82 -5.63 -8.27
CA PHE A 51 -6.72 -5.55 -9.23
C PHE A 51 -7.12 -6.15 -10.58
N ILE A 52 -6.87 -5.41 -11.66
CA ILE A 52 -7.18 -5.81 -13.04
C ILE A 52 -5.89 -6.14 -13.80
N GLN A 53 -4.92 -5.19 -13.81
CA GLN A 53 -3.71 -5.35 -14.61
C GLN A 53 -2.57 -4.42 -14.17
N VAL A 54 -1.37 -4.78 -14.59
CA VAL A 54 -0.20 -3.88 -14.62
C VAL A 54 -0.28 -3.04 -15.88
N THR A 55 -0.37 -1.72 -15.74
CA THR A 55 -0.42 -0.79 -16.88
C THR A 55 0.96 -0.29 -17.30
N SER A 56 1.94 -0.33 -16.37
CA SER A 56 3.34 0.01 -16.67
C SER A 56 4.28 -0.69 -15.70
N LYS A 57 5.32 -1.35 -16.25
CA LYS A 57 6.33 -2.07 -15.47
C LYS A 57 7.40 -1.11 -14.94
N PHE A 58 8.12 -1.57 -13.90
CA PHE A 58 9.33 -0.95 -13.37
C PHE A 58 10.44 -0.91 -14.42
N GLY A 59 11.29 0.13 -14.36
CA GLY A 59 12.50 0.24 -15.12
C GLY A 59 12.36 1.05 -16.42
N TYR A 60 13.12 0.66 -17.43
CA TYR A 60 13.26 1.43 -18.63
C TYR A 60 12.00 1.38 -19.52
N ARG A 61 11.46 2.56 -19.87
CA ARG A 61 10.32 2.69 -20.78
C ARG A 61 10.85 3.06 -22.18
N GLU A 62 10.68 2.18 -23.17
CA GLU A 62 10.84 2.54 -24.57
C GLU A 62 9.63 3.36 -25.00
N SER A 63 9.85 4.64 -25.21
CA SER A 63 8.87 5.51 -25.84
C SER A 63 9.20 5.62 -27.34
N HIS A 64 8.23 5.41 -28.21
CA HIS A 64 8.37 5.58 -29.65
C HIS A 64 8.82 7.01 -29.97
N GLY A 65 10.12 7.22 -30.07
CA GLY A 65 10.76 8.36 -30.67
C GLY A 65 11.34 9.44 -29.76
N VAL A 66 11.01 9.58 -28.49
CA VAL A 66 11.61 10.61 -27.62
C VAL A 66 11.52 10.27 -26.14
N VAL A 67 12.66 10.38 -25.45
CA VAL A 67 12.87 10.40 -24.00
C VAL A 67 12.62 9.07 -23.29
N HIS A 68 13.72 8.39 -23.06
CA HIS A 68 13.81 7.26 -22.15
C HIS A 68 13.62 7.72 -20.70
N SER A 69 12.46 7.46 -20.10
CA SER A 69 12.22 7.69 -18.68
C SER A 69 12.39 6.39 -17.90
N ASN A 70 13.15 6.42 -16.82
CA ASN A 70 13.24 5.31 -15.91
C ASN A 70 12.00 5.35 -14.97
N HIS A 71 11.14 4.33 -15.03
CA HIS A 71 9.98 4.20 -14.17
C HIS A 71 10.41 3.63 -12.81
N THR A 72 10.23 4.41 -11.77
CA THR A 72 10.72 4.10 -10.42
C THR A 72 9.84 3.12 -9.64
N GLY A 73 8.69 2.74 -10.19
CA GLY A 73 7.73 1.83 -9.61
C GLY A 73 7.03 0.95 -10.63
N ILE A 74 5.89 0.44 -10.24
CA ILE A 74 4.95 -0.29 -11.10
C ILE A 74 3.60 0.42 -11.05
N ASP A 75 2.93 0.55 -12.20
CA ASP A 75 1.60 1.14 -12.26
C ASP A 75 0.56 0.02 -12.30
N LEU A 76 -0.31 0.02 -11.30
CA LEU A 76 -1.36 -0.98 -11.07
C LEU A 76 -2.73 -0.35 -11.29
N CYS A 77 -3.59 -1.04 -12.03
CA CYS A 77 -4.96 -0.61 -12.25
C CYS A 77 -5.93 -1.58 -11.60
N GLY A 78 -6.83 -1.05 -10.78
CA GLY A 78 -8.02 -1.71 -10.27
C GLY A 78 -9.29 -1.14 -10.91
N SER A 79 -10.44 -1.55 -10.44
CA SER A 79 -11.71 -0.93 -10.83
C SER A 79 -11.74 0.55 -10.42
N LEU A 80 -12.59 1.35 -11.07
CA LEU A 80 -12.74 2.75 -10.73
C LEU A 80 -13.13 2.93 -9.25
N GLY A 81 -12.33 3.69 -8.51
CA GLY A 81 -12.54 3.91 -7.09
C GLY A 81 -12.04 2.80 -6.18
N SER A 82 -11.20 1.89 -6.68
CA SER A 82 -10.55 0.85 -5.86
C SER A 82 -9.78 1.46 -4.70
N LYS A 83 -9.90 0.82 -3.55
CA LYS A 83 -9.15 1.17 -2.35
C LYS A 83 -7.68 0.87 -2.54
N VAL A 84 -6.84 1.75 -2.01
CA VAL A 84 -5.39 1.54 -1.89
C VAL A 84 -5.09 1.13 -0.46
N MET A 85 -4.30 0.06 -0.31
CA MET A 85 -4.07 -0.60 0.98
C MET A 85 -2.58 -0.75 1.28
N ALA A 86 -2.23 -0.72 2.57
CA ALA A 86 -0.87 -1.02 3.02
C ALA A 86 -0.53 -2.49 2.71
N VAL A 87 0.63 -2.72 2.08
CA VAL A 87 1.09 -4.08 1.70
C VAL A 87 1.60 -4.89 2.87
N ASP A 88 1.96 -4.23 3.97
CA ASP A 88 2.51 -4.83 5.19
C ASP A 88 2.32 -3.86 6.36
N ASN A 89 2.57 -4.34 7.58
CA ASN A 89 2.58 -3.52 8.79
C ASN A 89 3.69 -2.47 8.71
N GLY A 90 3.45 -1.25 9.24
CA GLY A 90 4.47 -0.21 9.21
C GLY A 90 4.05 1.11 9.82
N GLU A 91 4.89 2.13 9.65
CA GLU A 91 4.68 3.49 10.10
C GLU A 91 4.62 4.44 8.90
N VAL A 92 3.60 5.27 8.83
CA VAL A 92 3.45 6.31 7.79
C VAL A 92 4.52 7.38 7.98
N THR A 93 5.43 7.52 7.02
CA THR A 93 6.48 8.56 7.01
C THR A 93 6.07 9.79 6.24
N HIS A 94 5.16 9.65 5.27
CA HIS A 94 4.57 10.74 4.51
C HIS A 94 3.11 10.43 4.17
N SER A 95 2.25 11.45 4.27
CA SER A 95 0.86 11.44 3.76
C SER A 95 0.50 12.85 3.32
N GLY A 96 0.26 13.06 2.03
CA GLY A 96 -0.04 14.36 1.46
C GLY A 96 0.40 14.51 0.00
N TRP A 97 0.49 15.77 -0.46
CA TRP A 97 0.89 16.10 -1.82
C TRP A 97 2.40 16.06 -2.03
N GLN A 98 2.85 15.46 -3.12
CA GLN A 98 4.24 15.53 -3.60
C GLN A 98 4.25 15.80 -5.12
N ASN A 99 5.08 16.77 -5.56
CA ASN A 99 5.20 17.10 -6.97
C ASN A 99 5.55 15.88 -7.84
N GLY A 100 4.83 15.72 -8.93
CA GLY A 100 4.91 14.57 -9.81
C GLY A 100 4.00 13.43 -9.37
N TYR A 101 4.02 13.04 -8.11
CA TYR A 101 3.25 11.89 -7.58
C TYR A 101 1.81 12.21 -7.15
N GLY A 102 1.46 13.51 -7.05
CA GLY A 102 0.14 13.92 -6.56
C GLY A 102 -0.06 13.61 -5.08
N ASN A 103 -1.27 13.21 -4.71
CA ASN A 103 -1.58 12.72 -3.37
C ASN A 103 -0.92 11.35 -3.17
N CYS A 104 -0.09 11.24 -2.14
CA CYS A 104 0.72 10.05 -1.92
C CYS A 104 0.89 9.71 -0.44
N VAL A 105 1.19 8.45 -0.18
CA VAL A 105 1.55 7.92 1.13
C VAL A 105 2.88 7.18 1.00
N GLU A 106 3.75 7.32 1.99
CA GLU A 106 4.94 6.50 2.17
C GLU A 106 4.87 5.81 3.52
N ILE A 107 5.19 4.52 3.54
CA ILE A 107 5.18 3.69 4.74
C ILE A 107 6.56 3.07 4.91
N LYS A 108 7.11 3.20 6.13
CA LYS A 108 8.33 2.53 6.58
C LYS A 108 7.95 1.17 7.16
N HIS A 109 8.67 0.14 6.74
CA HIS A 109 8.53 -1.22 7.23
C HIS A 109 9.83 -1.73 7.85
N ILE A 110 9.72 -2.75 8.68
CA ILE A 110 10.86 -3.49 9.25
C ILE A 110 10.58 -4.97 9.02
N ASP A 111 11.45 -5.65 8.27
CA ASP A 111 11.29 -7.06 8.00
C ASP A 111 11.67 -7.94 9.22
N GLU A 112 11.46 -9.25 9.12
CA GLU A 112 11.76 -10.22 10.20
C GLU A 112 13.25 -10.26 10.56
N GLN A 113 14.14 -9.80 9.68
CA GLN A 113 15.58 -9.72 9.90
C GLN A 113 15.99 -8.35 10.47
N GLY A 114 15.05 -7.42 10.67
CA GLY A 114 15.30 -6.07 11.16
C GLY A 114 15.75 -5.08 10.09
N ASN A 115 15.70 -5.44 8.79
CA ASN A 115 16.03 -4.51 7.71
C ASN A 115 14.87 -3.53 7.49
N ILE A 116 15.23 -2.28 7.23
CA ILE A 116 14.27 -1.21 6.95
C ILE A 116 14.10 -1.11 5.43
N PHE A 117 12.85 -1.03 4.99
CA PHE A 117 12.46 -0.69 3.63
C PHE A 117 11.23 0.21 3.64
N TYR A 118 10.88 0.78 2.49
CA TYR A 118 9.74 1.67 2.37
C TYR A 118 8.86 1.24 1.19
N THR A 119 7.56 1.47 1.31
CA THR A 119 6.62 1.40 0.19
C THR A 119 6.01 2.77 -0.06
N PHE A 120 5.77 3.08 -1.32
CA PHE A 120 5.25 4.37 -1.73
C PHE A 120 4.06 4.18 -2.66
N TYR A 121 3.02 4.98 -2.45
CA TYR A 121 1.72 4.89 -3.11
C TYR A 121 1.38 6.28 -3.66
N GLY A 122 1.36 6.43 -5.00
CA GLY A 122 1.15 7.70 -5.68
C GLY A 122 -0.17 7.78 -6.45
N HIS A 123 -0.46 8.98 -6.94
CA HIS A 123 -1.59 9.37 -7.77
C HIS A 123 -2.97 9.16 -7.15
N MET A 124 -3.06 9.06 -5.80
CA MET A 124 -4.33 8.85 -5.13
C MET A 124 -5.30 10.03 -5.34
N ARG A 125 -6.59 9.74 -5.27
CA ARG A 125 -7.68 10.70 -5.48
C ARG A 125 -7.62 11.84 -4.47
N ASP A 126 -8.09 13.02 -4.88
CA ASP A 126 -8.24 14.16 -3.97
C ASP A 126 -9.16 13.84 -2.80
N ASN A 127 -8.75 14.30 -1.61
CA ASN A 127 -9.45 14.11 -0.35
C ASN A 127 -9.71 12.65 0.03
N SER A 128 -8.91 11.71 -0.49
CA SER A 128 -9.07 10.27 -0.22
C SER A 128 -8.06 9.69 0.77
N LEU A 129 -7.03 10.43 1.16
CA LEU A 129 -6.03 9.94 2.12
C LEU A 129 -6.67 9.69 3.48
N GLN A 130 -6.50 8.48 4.02
CA GLN A 130 -7.12 8.03 5.26
C GLN A 130 -6.12 7.86 6.41
N VAL A 131 -4.85 8.16 6.17
CA VAL A 131 -3.77 8.03 7.16
C VAL A 131 -2.98 9.31 7.26
N THR A 132 -2.30 9.50 8.39
CA THR A 132 -1.45 10.67 8.66
C THR A 132 -0.04 10.26 9.02
N LYS A 133 0.94 11.15 8.80
CA LYS A 133 2.33 10.93 9.18
C LYS A 133 2.47 10.56 10.66
N GLY A 134 3.25 9.53 10.96
CA GLY A 134 3.47 8.96 12.29
C GLY A 134 2.47 7.89 12.71
N GLN A 135 1.41 7.68 11.92
CA GLN A 135 0.42 6.64 12.19
C GLN A 135 1.00 5.25 11.94
N GLN A 136 0.73 4.30 12.87
CA GLN A 136 0.98 2.88 12.64
C GLN A 136 -0.16 2.31 11.79
N VAL A 137 0.20 1.51 10.80
CA VAL A 137 -0.75 0.82 9.92
C VAL A 137 -0.51 -0.68 9.95
N VAL A 138 -1.56 -1.42 9.66
CA VAL A 138 -1.48 -2.89 9.51
C VAL A 138 -1.68 -3.28 8.05
N VAL A 139 -1.22 -4.47 7.68
CA VAL A 139 -1.43 -5.03 6.34
C VAL A 139 -2.92 -5.01 5.97
N GLY A 140 -3.25 -4.62 4.74
CA GLY A 140 -4.63 -4.49 4.26
C GLY A 140 -5.36 -3.24 4.72
N GLN A 141 -4.78 -2.42 5.60
CA GLN A 141 -5.40 -1.15 6.01
C GLN A 141 -5.57 -0.22 4.83
N VAL A 142 -6.77 0.32 4.64
CA VAL A 142 -7.07 1.31 3.60
C VAL A 142 -6.34 2.61 3.92
N ILE A 143 -5.56 3.11 2.96
CA ILE A 143 -4.76 4.33 3.09
C ILE A 143 -5.21 5.44 2.15
N GLY A 144 -6.07 5.11 1.17
CA GLY A 144 -6.62 6.04 0.21
C GLY A 144 -7.39 5.34 -0.91
N ILE A 145 -7.67 6.06 -1.98
CA ILE A 145 -8.41 5.59 -3.16
C ILE A 145 -7.57 5.84 -4.41
N GLN A 146 -7.54 4.87 -5.34
CA GLN A 146 -6.96 5.01 -6.67
C GLN A 146 -7.46 6.28 -7.35
N GLY A 147 -6.56 7.00 -8.02
CA GLY A 147 -6.90 8.24 -8.72
C GLY A 147 -5.91 8.56 -9.84
N SER A 148 -5.85 9.85 -10.19
CA SER A 148 -5.01 10.36 -11.28
C SER A 148 -4.45 11.74 -10.95
N THR A 149 -4.10 11.99 -9.67
CA THR A 149 -3.51 13.27 -9.26
C THR A 149 -2.02 13.36 -9.60
N GLY A 150 -1.50 14.57 -9.69
CA GLY A 150 -0.09 14.80 -10.08
C GLY A 150 0.17 14.60 -11.57
N ASN A 151 1.32 14.04 -11.93
CA ASN A 151 1.69 13.78 -13.33
C ASN A 151 1.20 12.39 -13.77
N SER A 152 -0.07 12.29 -14.10
CA SER A 152 -0.76 11.05 -14.45
C SER A 152 -1.64 11.26 -15.69
N THR A 153 -1.76 10.23 -16.53
CA THR A 153 -2.57 10.23 -17.75
C THR A 153 -3.92 9.50 -17.61
N GLY A 154 -4.17 8.89 -16.44
CA GLY A 154 -5.41 8.16 -16.16
C GLY A 154 -5.37 7.49 -14.79
N ASP A 155 -6.50 6.97 -14.32
CA ASP A 155 -6.62 6.37 -12.99
C ASP A 155 -5.75 5.12 -12.86
N HIS A 156 -4.77 5.16 -11.95
CA HIS A 156 -3.92 4.05 -11.54
C HIS A 156 -3.30 4.30 -10.18
N LEU A 157 -2.74 3.27 -9.57
CA LEU A 157 -1.84 3.35 -8.43
C LEU A 157 -0.41 3.25 -8.94
N HIS A 158 0.42 4.27 -8.71
CA HIS A 158 1.86 4.17 -8.83
C HIS A 158 2.43 3.60 -7.52
N PHE A 159 3.06 2.41 -7.60
CA PHE A 159 3.57 1.70 -6.43
C PHE A 159 5.08 1.49 -6.52
N GLU A 160 5.82 1.88 -5.46
CA GLU A 160 7.27 1.69 -5.38
C GLU A 160 7.66 0.88 -4.14
N VAL A 161 8.75 0.10 -4.27
CA VAL A 161 9.52 -0.45 -3.14
C VAL A 161 10.88 0.25 -3.11
N ARG A 162 11.27 0.79 -1.94
CA ARG A 162 12.49 1.57 -1.72
C ARG A 162 13.33 0.92 -0.64
N LYS A 163 14.65 0.76 -0.87
CA LYS A 163 15.54 0.06 0.08
C LYS A 163 15.87 0.88 1.30
N SER A 164 16.00 2.20 1.15
CA SER A 164 16.43 3.11 2.22
C SER A 164 15.93 4.52 1.96
N SER A 165 15.99 5.38 2.97
CA SER A 165 15.77 6.84 2.94
C SER A 165 14.50 7.36 2.27
N GLY A 166 13.60 6.53 1.77
CA GLY A 166 12.36 6.94 1.12
C GLY A 166 12.55 7.77 -0.16
N THR A 167 13.68 7.65 -0.86
CA THR A 167 13.94 8.38 -2.11
C THR A 167 13.76 7.47 -3.32
N ASN A 168 13.28 8.05 -4.44
CA ASN A 168 13.08 7.31 -5.69
C ASN A 168 14.38 6.78 -6.35
N LYS A 169 15.55 7.19 -5.84
CA LYS A 169 16.85 6.69 -6.31
C LYS A 169 17.17 5.29 -5.82
N ASP A 170 16.57 4.88 -4.71
CA ASP A 170 16.79 3.58 -4.06
C ASP A 170 15.70 2.57 -4.39
N THR A 171 14.94 2.81 -5.47
CA THR A 171 13.83 1.95 -5.87
C THR A 171 14.30 0.62 -6.45
N ILE A 172 13.52 -0.41 -6.20
CA ILE A 172 13.70 -1.76 -6.76
C ILE A 172 12.41 -2.23 -7.41
N ASP A 173 12.50 -3.20 -8.32
CA ASP A 173 11.33 -3.76 -9.00
C ASP A 173 10.32 -4.34 -7.98
N PRO A 174 9.09 -3.79 -7.91
CA PRO A 174 8.08 -4.29 -7.00
C PRO A 174 7.46 -5.63 -7.43
N ALA A 175 7.55 -6.01 -8.71
CA ALA A 175 6.84 -7.16 -9.26
C ALA A 175 7.15 -8.48 -8.53
N PRO A 176 8.41 -8.82 -8.18
CA PRO A 176 8.70 -10.03 -7.43
C PRO A 176 8.04 -10.09 -6.04
N TYR A 177 7.84 -8.94 -5.41
CA TYR A 177 7.20 -8.84 -4.09
C TYR A 177 5.67 -8.99 -4.16
N LEU A 178 5.06 -8.51 -5.24
CA LEU A 178 3.61 -8.56 -5.44
C LEU A 178 3.14 -9.87 -6.08
N PHE A 179 3.89 -10.43 -7.03
CA PHE A 179 3.45 -11.56 -7.86
C PHE A 179 4.30 -12.83 -7.70
N GLY A 180 5.39 -12.77 -6.92
CA GLY A 180 6.36 -13.85 -6.80
C GLY A 180 7.31 -13.94 -8.01
N GLU A 181 8.19 -14.95 -8.02
CA GLU A 181 9.25 -15.07 -9.03
C GLU A 181 8.76 -15.59 -10.41
N LYS A 182 7.51 -16.03 -10.54
CA LYS A 182 7.01 -16.74 -11.73
C LYS A 182 6.63 -15.85 -12.93
N GLU A 183 6.60 -14.53 -12.78
CA GLU A 183 6.21 -13.62 -13.89
C GLU A 183 7.40 -12.93 -14.57
N ARG A 184 8.55 -13.58 -14.64
CA ARG A 184 9.72 -13.07 -15.38
C ARG A 184 9.84 -13.61 -16.81
N GLU A 185 8.85 -14.39 -17.28
CA GLU A 185 8.83 -14.90 -18.66
C GLU A 185 8.09 -13.96 -19.63
#